data_5fcb6282e0d2fcc1c831f5a071b021cb
#
_entry.id   5fcb6282e0d2fcc1c831f5a071b021cb
#
_cell.length_a   1.000
_cell.length_b   1.000
_cell.length_c   1.000
_cell.angle_alpha   90.00
_cell.angle_beta   90.00
_cell.angle_gamma   90.00
#
_symmetry.space_group_name_H-M   'P 1'
#
loop_
_entity.id
_entity.type
_entity.pdbx_description
1 polymer ?
#
loop_
_entity_poly.entity_id
_entity_poly.type
_entity_poly.pdbx_seq_one_letter_code
_entity_poly.pdbx_strand_id
1 'polypeptide(L)'
;MTQTYTAQDIEVLSGLEPVRRRPGMYTDTSRPNHLVHEVVDNSVDEALAGHCDRIDVTVYKDGSIEVVDDGRGMPVDIHPKEKVSGVELILTRLHAGGKFSADSGYKFSGGL
;
A
#
# COMPACT_ATOMS: atom_id res chain seq x y z
N MET A 1 9.45 -27.44 34.06
CA MET A 1 10.57 -26.56 33.72
C MET A 1 10.04 -25.21 33.29
N THR A 2 10.47 -24.18 33.94
CA THR A 2 10.01 -22.83 33.63
C THR A 2 10.82 -22.26 32.48
N GLN A 3 10.17 -21.81 31.43
CA GLN A 3 10.85 -21.17 30.31
C GLN A 3 11.07 -19.70 30.65
N THR A 4 12.31 -19.26 30.56
CA THR A 4 12.65 -17.88 30.80
C THR A 4 12.44 -17.04 29.54
N TYR A 5 11.62 -16.02 29.63
CA TYR A 5 11.39 -15.09 28.55
C TYR A 5 12.41 -13.93 28.65
N THR A 6 13.21 -13.74 27.62
CA THR A 6 14.24 -12.71 27.58
C THR A 6 14.12 -11.91 26.28
N ALA A 7 14.89 -10.83 26.17
CA ALA A 7 14.92 -9.99 24.96
C ALA A 7 15.34 -10.78 23.72
N GLN A 8 16.10 -11.87 23.88
CA GLN A 8 16.49 -12.72 22.76
C GLN A 8 15.32 -13.47 22.15
N ASP A 9 14.24 -13.67 22.90
CA ASP A 9 13.05 -14.38 22.45
C ASP A 9 12.14 -13.48 21.59
N ILE A 10 12.44 -12.19 21.53
CA ILE A 10 11.66 -11.23 20.75
C ILE A 10 12.16 -11.25 19.31
N GLU A 11 11.26 -11.60 18.40
CA GLU A 11 11.56 -11.60 16.99
C GLU A 11 11.27 -10.24 16.38
N VAL A 12 12.26 -9.67 15.67
CA VAL A 12 12.11 -8.40 14.97
C VAL A 12 12.00 -8.66 13.47
N LEU A 13 10.89 -8.23 12.89
CA LEU A 13 10.62 -8.40 11.47
C LEU A 13 10.81 -7.07 10.74
N SER A 14 11.39 -7.12 9.54
CA SER A 14 11.63 -5.95 8.70
C SER A 14 11.01 -6.11 7.32
N GLY A 15 10.88 -5.00 6.58
CA GLY A 15 10.36 -5.00 5.24
C GLY A 15 8.93 -5.49 5.16
N LEU A 16 8.67 -6.44 4.27
CA LEU A 16 7.34 -7.03 4.07
C LEU A 16 7.10 -8.30 4.90
N GLU A 17 8.09 -8.75 5.67
CA GLU A 17 7.96 -9.96 6.47
C GLU A 17 6.78 -9.92 7.45
N PRO A 18 6.52 -8.81 8.17
CA PRO A 18 5.34 -8.72 9.05
C PRO A 18 4.03 -8.96 8.30
N VAL A 19 3.92 -8.44 7.08
CA VAL A 19 2.73 -8.60 6.24
C VAL A 19 2.56 -10.06 5.83
N ARG A 20 3.65 -10.73 5.46
CA ARG A 20 3.61 -12.13 5.05
C ARG A 20 3.21 -13.05 6.19
N ARG A 21 3.69 -12.77 7.40
CA ARG A 21 3.40 -13.60 8.57
C ARG A 21 2.02 -13.38 9.15
N ARG A 22 1.53 -12.14 9.12
CA ARG A 22 0.25 -11.77 9.71
C ARG A 22 -0.54 -10.88 8.75
N PRO A 23 -0.91 -11.39 7.56
CA PRO A 23 -1.63 -10.56 6.58
C PRO A 23 -2.96 -10.04 7.11
N GLY A 24 -3.61 -10.75 8.02
CA GLY A 24 -4.88 -10.32 8.61
C GLY A 24 -4.81 -9.06 9.46
N MET A 25 -3.61 -8.64 9.85
CA MET A 25 -3.41 -7.35 10.55
C MET A 25 -3.47 -6.16 9.60
N TYR A 26 -3.37 -6.40 8.28
CA TYR A 26 -3.28 -5.35 7.27
C TYR A 26 -4.48 -5.34 6.33
N THR A 27 -5.11 -6.49 6.13
CA THR A 27 -6.27 -6.61 5.26
C THR A 27 -7.18 -7.74 5.73
N ASP A 28 -8.39 -7.81 5.19
CA ASP A 28 -9.34 -8.88 5.51
C ASP A 28 -9.03 -10.12 4.68
N THR A 29 -8.36 -11.10 5.28
CA THR A 29 -7.97 -12.33 4.60
C THR A 29 -9.13 -13.31 4.41
N SER A 30 -10.27 -13.10 5.10
CA SER A 30 -11.48 -13.90 4.88
C SER A 30 -12.18 -13.53 3.58
N ARG A 31 -11.87 -12.36 3.03
CA ARG A 31 -12.43 -11.85 1.78
C ARG A 31 -11.31 -11.30 0.91
N PRO A 32 -10.64 -12.16 0.10
CA PRO A 32 -9.51 -11.71 -0.74
C PRO A 32 -9.86 -10.54 -1.65
N ASN A 33 -11.12 -10.44 -2.08
CA ASN A 33 -11.59 -9.33 -2.92
C ASN A 33 -11.50 -7.97 -2.22
N HIS A 34 -11.28 -7.97 -0.90
CA HIS A 34 -11.06 -6.72 -0.17
C HIS A 34 -9.84 -5.94 -0.69
N LEU A 35 -8.86 -6.62 -1.27
CA LEU A 35 -7.71 -5.95 -1.89
C LEU A 35 -8.11 -5.01 -3.02
N VAL A 36 -9.23 -5.27 -3.68
CA VAL A 36 -9.77 -4.37 -4.71
C VAL A 36 -10.12 -3.02 -4.10
N HIS A 37 -10.68 -3.00 -2.90
CA HIS A 37 -10.99 -1.76 -2.19
C HIS A 37 -9.74 -0.94 -1.93
N GLU A 38 -8.63 -1.58 -1.57
CA GLU A 38 -7.35 -0.89 -1.36
C GLU A 38 -6.85 -0.23 -2.65
N VAL A 39 -6.96 -0.93 -3.77
CA VAL A 39 -6.54 -0.40 -5.07
C VAL A 39 -7.44 0.76 -5.49
N VAL A 40 -8.75 0.63 -5.33
CA VAL A 40 -9.71 1.69 -5.65
C VAL A 40 -9.48 2.92 -4.76
N ASP A 41 -9.20 2.70 -3.47
CA ASP A 41 -8.93 3.79 -2.53
C ASP A 41 -7.71 4.61 -2.96
N ASN A 42 -6.67 3.98 -3.51
CA ASN A 42 -5.52 4.70 -4.04
C ASN A 42 -5.92 5.64 -5.18
N SER A 43 -6.80 5.19 -6.08
CA SER A 43 -7.31 6.03 -7.17
C SER A 43 -8.22 7.14 -6.66
N VAL A 44 -9.06 6.84 -5.65
CA VAL A 44 -9.93 7.83 -5.01
C VAL A 44 -9.11 8.91 -4.31
N ASP A 45 -8.03 8.53 -3.63
CA ASP A 45 -7.12 9.50 -3.00
C ASP A 45 -6.52 10.45 -4.05
N GLU A 46 -6.17 9.93 -5.22
CA GLU A 46 -5.67 10.76 -6.33
C GLU A 46 -6.74 11.75 -6.82
N ALA A 47 -7.98 11.30 -6.90
CA ALA A 47 -9.11 12.15 -7.28
C ALA A 47 -9.39 13.25 -6.22
N LEU A 48 -9.34 12.88 -4.95
CA LEU A 48 -9.54 13.84 -3.85
C LEU A 48 -8.42 14.89 -3.80
N ALA A 49 -7.22 14.54 -4.25
CA ALA A 49 -6.11 15.48 -4.37
C ALA A 49 -6.21 16.37 -5.61
N GLY A 50 -7.21 16.18 -6.46
CA GLY A 50 -7.44 17.01 -7.65
C GLY A 50 -6.68 16.57 -8.89
N HIS A 51 -6.11 15.38 -8.92
CA HIS A 51 -5.26 14.90 -10.00
C HIS A 51 -5.87 13.81 -10.86
N CYS A 52 -7.12 13.42 -10.58
CA CYS A 52 -7.78 12.32 -11.30
C CYS A 52 -9.26 12.67 -11.48
N ASP A 53 -9.75 12.58 -12.70
CA ASP A 53 -11.15 12.86 -13.05
C ASP A 53 -11.91 11.59 -13.39
N ARG A 54 -11.22 10.49 -13.67
CA ARG A 54 -11.84 9.26 -14.14
C ARG A 54 -11.20 8.04 -13.50
N ILE A 55 -12.06 7.14 -13.01
CA ILE A 55 -11.66 5.84 -12.46
C ILE A 55 -12.54 4.79 -13.13
N ASP A 56 -11.94 3.84 -13.84
CA ASP A 56 -12.63 2.74 -14.48
C ASP A 56 -12.33 1.44 -13.74
N VAL A 57 -13.37 0.73 -13.35
CA VAL A 57 -13.24 -0.60 -12.71
C VAL A 57 -13.89 -1.61 -13.63
N THR A 58 -13.12 -2.62 -14.05
CA THR A 58 -13.61 -3.68 -14.95
C THR A 58 -13.46 -5.02 -14.26
N VAL A 59 -14.55 -5.79 -14.23
CA VAL A 59 -14.57 -7.16 -13.72
C VAL A 59 -14.63 -8.10 -14.91
N TYR A 60 -13.64 -8.98 -15.02
CA TYR A 60 -13.56 -9.93 -16.12
C TYR A 60 -14.21 -11.27 -15.74
N LYS A 61 -14.56 -12.06 -16.76
CA LYS A 61 -15.21 -13.36 -16.57
C LYS A 61 -14.36 -14.36 -15.79
N ASP A 62 -13.03 -14.23 -15.87
CA ASP A 62 -12.09 -15.10 -15.15
C ASP A 62 -11.96 -14.75 -13.68
N GLY A 63 -12.67 -13.73 -13.22
CA GLY A 63 -12.60 -13.26 -11.83
C GLY A 63 -11.55 -12.18 -11.58
N SER A 64 -10.75 -11.83 -12.56
CA SER A 64 -9.78 -10.73 -12.41
C SER A 64 -10.48 -9.38 -12.47
N ILE A 65 -9.85 -8.38 -11.86
CA ILE A 65 -10.38 -7.03 -11.79
C ILE A 65 -9.27 -6.06 -12.19
N GLU A 66 -9.63 -5.12 -13.06
CA GLU A 66 -8.73 -4.05 -13.49
C GLU A 66 -9.24 -2.71 -12.98
N VAL A 67 -8.35 -1.91 -12.43
CA VAL A 67 -8.64 -0.54 -11.99
C VAL A 67 -7.71 0.38 -12.76
N VAL A 68 -8.28 1.32 -13.49
CA VAL A 68 -7.53 2.31 -14.28
C VAL A 68 -7.97 3.70 -13.84
N ASP A 69 -7.02 4.56 -13.55
CA ASP A 69 -7.29 5.97 -13.31
C ASP A 69 -6.45 6.84 -14.23
N ASP A 70 -6.84 8.09 -14.39
CA ASP A 70 -6.10 9.08 -15.19
C ASP A 70 -5.28 10.03 -14.32
N GLY A 71 -4.85 9.57 -13.15
CA GLY A 71 -4.03 10.32 -12.21
C GLY A 71 -2.58 10.47 -12.67
N ARG A 72 -1.76 10.97 -11.75
CA ARG A 72 -0.33 11.25 -12.02
C ARG A 72 0.51 9.98 -12.19
N GLY A 73 0.01 8.85 -11.72
CA GLY A 73 0.80 7.63 -11.63
C GLY A 73 1.76 7.65 -10.45
N MET A 74 2.53 6.59 -10.32
CA MET A 74 3.55 6.47 -9.28
C MET A 74 4.88 6.99 -9.80
N PRO A 75 5.68 7.69 -8.96
CA PRO A 75 6.99 8.17 -9.38
C PRO A 75 7.90 7.01 -9.77
N VAL A 76 8.60 7.16 -10.89
CA VAL A 76 9.54 6.16 -11.39
C VAL A 76 11.00 6.58 -11.24
N ASP A 77 11.25 7.83 -10.83
CA ASP A 77 12.59 8.33 -10.58
C ASP A 77 13.20 7.70 -9.32
N ILE A 78 14.52 7.77 -9.22
CA ILE A 78 15.27 7.15 -8.12
C ILE A 78 15.17 8.01 -6.87
N HIS A 79 14.77 7.40 -5.75
CA HIS A 79 14.72 8.08 -4.47
C HIS A 79 16.14 8.42 -3.99
N PRO A 80 16.40 9.67 -3.57
CA PRO A 80 17.77 10.09 -3.23
C PRO A 80 18.39 9.36 -2.03
N LYS A 81 17.57 8.95 -1.06
CA LYS A 81 18.07 8.26 0.14
C LYS A 81 18.07 6.73 -0.02
N GLU A 82 17.02 6.18 -0.59
CA GLU A 82 16.81 4.73 -0.67
C GLU A 82 17.46 4.11 -1.90
N LYS A 83 17.83 4.91 -2.90
CA LYS A 83 18.52 4.48 -4.13
C LYS A 83 17.73 3.50 -5.01
N VAL A 84 16.42 3.48 -4.85
CA VAL A 84 15.49 2.71 -5.70
C VAL A 84 14.40 3.62 -6.22
N SER A 85 13.67 3.16 -7.27
CA SER A 85 12.59 3.96 -7.84
C SER A 85 11.43 4.16 -6.85
N GLY A 86 10.69 5.26 -7.00
CA GLY A 86 9.52 5.53 -6.19
C GLY A 86 8.50 4.40 -6.25
N VAL A 87 8.28 3.83 -7.44
CA VAL A 87 7.38 2.69 -7.63
C VAL A 87 7.82 1.50 -6.78
N GLU A 88 9.11 1.18 -6.79
CA GLU A 88 9.62 0.07 -5.99
C GLU A 88 9.44 0.32 -4.50
N LEU A 89 9.69 1.54 -4.03
CA LEU A 89 9.47 1.91 -2.64
C LEU A 89 8.02 1.70 -2.21
N ILE A 90 7.08 2.24 -2.99
CA ILE A 90 5.65 2.17 -2.67
C ILE A 90 5.17 0.72 -2.57
N LEU A 91 5.65 -0.14 -3.46
CA LEU A 91 5.21 -1.53 -3.52
C LEU A 91 5.94 -2.47 -2.56
N THR A 92 7.11 -2.09 -2.06
CA THR A 92 7.96 -3.00 -1.27
C THR A 92 8.28 -2.52 0.14
N ARG A 93 7.97 -1.27 0.49
CA ARG A 93 8.25 -0.72 1.82
C ARG A 93 6.97 -0.37 2.53
N LEU A 94 6.81 -0.92 3.72
CA LEU A 94 5.69 -0.58 4.58
C LEU A 94 5.83 0.90 5.00
N HIS A 95 4.70 1.61 5.05
CA HIS A 95 4.66 3.04 5.39
C HIS A 95 5.42 3.95 4.41
N ALA A 96 5.63 3.49 3.17
CA ALA A 96 6.13 4.35 2.10
C ALA A 96 4.96 5.03 1.39
N GLY A 97 5.21 6.23 0.86
CA GLY A 97 4.21 6.96 0.07
C GLY A 97 4.16 8.43 0.42
N GLY A 98 3.64 9.23 -0.48
CA GLY A 98 3.52 10.68 -0.32
C GLY A 98 2.39 11.12 0.60
N LYS A 99 1.51 10.22 0.98
CA LYS A 99 0.28 10.54 1.74
C LYS A 99 0.53 10.87 3.20
N PHE A 100 1.73 10.55 3.70
CA PHE A 100 2.10 10.81 5.11
C PHE A 100 2.65 12.21 5.32
N SER A 101 2.93 12.95 4.24
CA SER A 101 3.45 14.31 4.30
C SER A 101 2.36 15.34 4.05
N ALA A 102 2.27 16.37 4.90
CA ALA A 102 1.33 17.46 4.71
C ALA A 102 1.60 18.26 3.43
N ASP A 103 2.83 18.25 2.93
CA ASP A 103 3.24 18.99 1.74
C ASP A 103 3.03 18.20 0.44
N SER A 104 2.56 16.96 0.53
CA SER A 104 2.41 16.09 -0.64
C SER A 104 1.22 16.42 -1.53
N GLY A 105 0.28 17.23 -1.05
CA GLY A 105 -0.97 17.52 -1.74
C GLY A 105 -2.12 16.57 -1.39
N TYR A 106 -1.89 15.55 -0.58
CA TYR A 106 -2.93 14.66 -0.09
C TYR A 106 -3.48 15.18 1.23
N LYS A 107 -4.70 15.72 1.19
CA LYS A 107 -5.40 16.22 2.39
C LYS A 107 -6.13 15.12 3.12
N PHE A 108 -6.52 14.07 2.40
CA PHE A 108 -7.25 12.93 2.91
C PHE A 108 -6.56 11.67 2.43
N SER A 109 -6.38 10.72 3.29
CA SER A 109 -5.81 9.43 2.95
C SER A 109 -6.51 8.33 3.72
N GLY A 110 -7.04 7.34 3.01
CA GLY A 110 -7.63 6.15 3.60
C GLY A 110 -6.67 4.96 3.63
N GLY A 111 -5.46 5.11 3.06
CA GLY A 111 -4.51 4.03 2.91
C GLY A 111 -3.33 4.09 3.88
N LEU A 112 -2.59 3.01 3.90
CA LEU A 112 -1.36 2.88 4.68
C LEU A 112 -0.15 3.47 3.96
#